data_9194607794d6a787d998e118e7f02560
#
_entry.id   9194607794d6a787d998e118e7f02560
#
_cell.length_a   1.000
_cell.length_b   1.000
_cell.length_c   1.000
_cell.angle_alpha   90.00
_cell.angle_beta   90.00
_cell.angle_gamma   90.00
#
_symmetry.space_group_name_H-M   'P 1'
#
loop_
_entity.id
_entity.type
_entity.pdbx_description
1 polymer ?
#
loop_
_entity_poly.entity_id
_entity_poly.type
_entity_poly.pdbx_seq_one_letter_code
_entity_poly.pdbx_strand_id
1 'polypeptide(L)'
;FYNDPTYSGVPLWAFFEIMTMGDFGYLLSCLTFPVRKDISTRIGLDLSNDTSCELLFRYIYALKDLRNAIAHNAVVFDTRFRNFDPTKAMKACLRSAIQLPYVNFKTIGDYVILMSYYLKLLQMPNSEILAFIEEFEHITETYRSEVNPAVASIVIHPDLTKRMEILKNYI
;
A
#
# COMPACT_ATOMS: atom_id res chain seq x y z
N PHE A 1 -5.82 -13.34 33.15
CA PHE A 1 -6.58 -13.71 31.92
C PHE A 1 -6.18 -15.12 31.43
N TYR A 2 -4.90 -15.48 31.37
CA TYR A 2 -4.46 -16.78 30.85
C TYR A 2 -4.70 -17.98 31.78
N ASN A 3 -5.07 -17.77 33.02
CA ASN A 3 -5.28 -18.82 34.03
C ASN A 3 -6.74 -18.97 34.48
N ASP A 4 -7.70 -18.35 33.82
CA ASP A 4 -9.12 -18.53 34.13
C ASP A 4 -9.65 -19.74 33.37
N PRO A 5 -10.04 -20.85 34.04
CA PRO A 5 -10.52 -22.05 33.39
C PRO A 5 -11.85 -21.88 32.67
N THR A 6 -12.53 -20.74 32.82
CA THR A 6 -13.75 -20.40 32.08
C THR A 6 -13.48 -19.78 30.70
N TYR A 7 -12.26 -19.35 30.42
CA TYR A 7 -11.84 -18.76 29.16
C TYR A 7 -10.95 -19.74 28.36
N SER A 8 -11.50 -20.36 27.35
CA SER A 8 -10.78 -21.33 26.49
C SER A 8 -10.12 -20.71 25.25
N GLY A 9 -9.99 -19.39 25.16
CA GLY A 9 -9.44 -18.72 23.97
C GLY A 9 -8.64 -17.45 24.25
N VAL A 10 -7.83 -17.06 23.27
CA VAL A 10 -7.13 -15.76 23.28
C VAL A 10 -8.11 -14.67 22.89
N PRO A 11 -8.25 -13.58 23.67
CA PRO A 11 -9.09 -12.45 23.26
C PRO A 11 -8.64 -11.90 21.91
N LEU A 12 -9.58 -11.50 21.06
CA LEU A 12 -9.30 -11.05 19.70
C LEU A 12 -8.31 -9.86 19.66
N TRP A 13 -8.42 -8.93 20.61
CA TRP A 13 -7.50 -7.80 20.72
C TRP A 13 -6.05 -8.24 20.98
N ALA A 14 -5.84 -9.23 21.88
CA ALA A 14 -4.51 -9.76 22.17
C ALA A 14 -3.90 -10.50 20.97
N PHE A 15 -4.74 -11.13 20.14
CA PHE A 15 -4.31 -11.72 18.87
C PHE A 15 -3.78 -10.65 17.92
N PHE A 16 -4.46 -9.51 17.79
CA PHE A 16 -4.00 -8.41 16.94
C PHE A 16 -2.72 -7.72 17.45
N GLU A 17 -2.47 -7.70 18.78
CA GLU A 17 -1.25 -7.11 19.33
C GLU A 17 0.03 -7.86 18.94
N ILE A 18 -0.05 -9.18 18.82
CA ILE A 18 1.13 -10.02 18.51
C ILE A 18 1.27 -10.34 17.02
N MET A 19 0.24 -10.03 16.23
CA MET A 19 0.18 -10.36 14.82
C MET A 19 1.15 -9.50 14.00
N THR A 20 2.00 -10.13 13.20
CA THR A 20 2.77 -9.41 12.20
C THR A 20 1.89 -8.97 11.03
N MET A 21 2.36 -8.00 10.23
CA MET A 21 1.66 -7.60 9.00
C MET A 21 1.53 -8.77 8.01
N GLY A 22 2.48 -9.71 8.02
CA GLY A 22 2.41 -10.93 7.21
C GLY A 22 1.30 -11.88 7.68
N ASP A 23 1.20 -12.08 8.99
CA ASP A 23 0.15 -12.92 9.59
C ASP A 23 -1.24 -12.31 9.37
N PHE A 24 -1.34 -10.98 9.44
CA PHE A 24 -2.58 -10.27 9.12
C PHE A 24 -3.01 -10.49 7.66
N GLY A 25 -2.09 -10.34 6.71
CA GLY A 25 -2.36 -10.67 5.31
C GLY A 25 -2.78 -12.12 5.10
N TYR A 26 -2.13 -13.06 5.81
CA TYR A 26 -2.49 -14.47 5.77
C TYR A 26 -3.89 -14.73 6.35
N LEU A 27 -4.19 -14.15 7.51
CA LEU A 27 -5.54 -14.23 8.11
C LEU A 27 -6.61 -13.78 7.10
N LEU A 28 -6.43 -12.61 6.48
CA LEU A 28 -7.37 -12.09 5.48
C LEU A 28 -7.51 -13.04 4.28
N SER A 29 -6.44 -13.70 3.85
CA SER A 29 -6.48 -14.67 2.75
C SER A 29 -7.25 -15.95 3.09
N CYS A 30 -7.25 -16.34 4.38
CA CYS A 30 -7.98 -17.52 4.89
C CYS A 30 -9.48 -17.29 5.09
N LEU A 31 -9.93 -16.02 5.09
CA LEU A 31 -11.34 -15.70 5.26
C LEU A 31 -12.16 -16.22 4.06
N THR A 32 -13.41 -16.61 4.30
CA THR A 32 -14.33 -17.00 3.23
C THR A 32 -14.66 -15.82 2.32
N PHE A 33 -15.02 -16.11 1.08
CA PHE A 33 -15.36 -15.08 0.10
C PHE A 33 -16.42 -14.08 0.59
N PRO A 34 -17.55 -14.48 1.22
CA PRO A 34 -18.53 -13.53 1.74
C PRO A 34 -17.95 -12.54 2.75
N VAL A 35 -17.07 -13.03 3.65
CA VAL A 35 -16.44 -12.20 4.67
C VAL A 35 -15.44 -11.22 4.04
N ARG A 36 -14.59 -11.70 3.11
CA ARG A 36 -13.68 -10.82 2.37
C ARG A 36 -14.44 -9.73 1.61
N LYS A 37 -15.55 -10.10 0.96
CA LYS A 37 -16.40 -9.16 0.23
C LYS A 37 -16.99 -8.09 1.16
N ASP A 38 -17.52 -8.49 2.31
CA ASP A 38 -18.08 -7.56 3.30
C ASP A 38 -17.02 -6.58 3.79
N ILE A 39 -15.84 -7.07 4.21
CA ILE A 39 -14.74 -6.22 4.66
C ILE A 39 -14.30 -5.26 3.55
N SER A 40 -14.05 -5.76 2.34
CA SER A 40 -13.61 -4.94 1.20
C SER A 40 -14.62 -3.85 0.87
N THR A 41 -15.92 -4.16 0.91
CA THR A 41 -16.99 -3.18 0.68
C THR A 41 -17.02 -2.11 1.78
N ARG A 42 -16.90 -2.51 3.05
CA ARG A 42 -16.93 -1.57 4.18
C ARG A 42 -15.78 -0.59 4.19
N ILE A 43 -14.59 -1.02 3.78
CA ILE A 43 -13.44 -0.11 3.64
C ILE A 43 -13.44 0.68 2.33
N GLY A 44 -14.38 0.43 1.42
CA GLY A 44 -14.53 1.18 0.17
C GLY A 44 -13.62 0.74 -0.96
N LEU A 45 -13.10 -0.51 -0.96
CA LEU A 45 -12.34 -1.04 -2.10
C LEU A 45 -13.24 -1.19 -3.33
N ASP A 46 -12.75 -0.72 -4.48
CA ASP A 46 -13.41 -0.96 -5.76
C ASP A 46 -13.23 -2.43 -6.18
N LEU A 47 -14.34 -3.17 -6.15
CA LEU A 47 -14.39 -4.59 -6.50
C LEU A 47 -14.66 -4.85 -7.98
N SER A 48 -14.79 -3.82 -8.82
CA SER A 48 -15.08 -3.98 -10.25
C SER A 48 -14.02 -4.81 -11.01
N ASN A 49 -12.78 -4.72 -10.56
CA ASN A 49 -11.64 -5.47 -11.09
C ASN A 49 -11.17 -6.62 -10.18
N ASP A 50 -11.91 -6.93 -9.11
CA ASP A 50 -11.54 -7.94 -8.10
C ASP A 50 -12.71 -8.84 -7.72
N THR A 51 -13.13 -9.68 -8.64
CA THR A 51 -14.25 -10.60 -8.44
C THR A 51 -14.01 -11.64 -7.33
N SER A 52 -12.77 -11.88 -6.96
CA SER A 52 -12.36 -12.81 -5.89
C SER A 52 -12.18 -12.14 -4.51
N CYS A 53 -12.28 -10.81 -4.44
CA CYS A 53 -12.03 -10.00 -3.25
C CYS A 53 -10.65 -10.30 -2.62
N GLU A 54 -9.62 -10.35 -3.47
CA GLU A 54 -8.25 -10.62 -3.06
C GLU A 54 -7.40 -9.36 -2.87
N LEU A 55 -7.85 -8.21 -3.39
CA LEU A 55 -7.09 -6.96 -3.31
C LEU A 55 -6.72 -6.60 -1.88
N LEU A 56 -7.63 -6.83 -0.94
CA LEU A 56 -7.42 -6.53 0.48
C LEU A 56 -6.10 -7.11 0.99
N PHE A 57 -5.92 -8.42 0.91
CA PHE A 57 -4.70 -9.06 1.43
C PHE A 57 -3.49 -8.89 0.50
N ARG A 58 -3.69 -8.76 -0.81
CA ARG A 58 -2.61 -8.55 -1.77
C ARG A 58 -1.93 -7.19 -1.57
N TYR A 59 -2.70 -6.15 -1.29
CA TYR A 59 -2.15 -4.83 -0.94
C TYR A 59 -1.39 -4.86 0.39
N ILE A 60 -1.90 -5.59 1.39
CA ILE A 60 -1.19 -5.80 2.66
C ILE A 60 0.17 -6.46 2.43
N TYR A 61 0.24 -7.48 1.58
CA TYR A 61 1.52 -8.12 1.24
C TYR A 61 2.49 -7.17 0.52
N ALA A 62 1.99 -6.35 -0.40
CA ALA A 62 2.83 -5.34 -1.05
C ALA A 62 3.41 -4.34 -0.05
N LEU A 63 2.57 -3.82 0.85
CA LEU A 63 2.99 -2.89 1.90
C LEU A 63 3.91 -3.57 2.93
N LYS A 64 3.68 -4.83 3.26
CA LYS A 64 4.56 -5.63 4.13
C LYS A 64 5.98 -5.72 3.54
N ASP A 65 6.08 -6.00 2.23
CA ASP A 65 7.38 -6.10 1.57
C ASP A 65 8.13 -4.77 1.63
N LEU A 66 7.46 -3.64 1.35
CA LEU A 66 8.03 -2.30 1.50
C LEU A 66 8.45 -2.02 2.95
N ARG A 67 7.57 -2.26 3.92
CA ARG A 67 7.86 -2.04 5.34
C ARG A 67 9.08 -2.84 5.79
N ASN A 68 9.18 -4.09 5.38
CA ASN A 68 10.31 -4.93 5.73
C ASN A 68 11.61 -4.42 5.08
N ALA A 69 11.56 -3.99 3.83
CA ALA A 69 12.72 -3.38 3.16
C ALA A 69 13.22 -2.15 3.92
N ILE A 70 12.32 -1.25 4.32
CA ILE A 70 12.66 -0.06 5.11
C ILE A 70 13.25 -0.46 6.46
N ALA A 71 12.63 -1.40 7.18
CA ALA A 71 13.08 -1.85 8.49
C ALA A 71 14.47 -2.52 8.47
N HIS A 72 14.85 -3.11 7.34
CA HIS A 72 16.15 -3.75 7.14
C HIS A 72 17.17 -2.91 6.35
N ASN A 73 16.91 -1.61 6.18
CA ASN A 73 17.77 -0.69 5.41
C ASN A 73 18.06 -1.17 3.96
N ALA A 74 17.11 -1.85 3.36
CA ALA A 74 17.24 -2.30 1.98
C ALA A 74 16.97 -1.16 0.98
N VAL A 75 17.48 -1.31 -0.25
CA VAL A 75 17.20 -0.38 -1.34
C VAL A 75 15.72 -0.47 -1.73
N VAL A 76 15.00 0.65 -1.69
CA VAL A 76 13.54 0.68 -1.94
C VAL A 76 13.13 1.35 -3.26
N PHE A 77 13.98 2.19 -3.85
CA PHE A 77 13.60 3.01 -5.02
C PHE A 77 13.34 2.19 -6.29
N ASP A 78 14.02 1.06 -6.50
CA ASP A 78 13.89 0.19 -7.68
C ASP A 78 13.00 -1.03 -7.46
N THR A 79 12.35 -1.12 -6.30
CA THR A 79 11.36 -2.14 -5.93
C THR A 79 11.87 -3.61 -5.96
N ARG A 80 13.20 -3.85 -5.94
CA ARG A 80 13.79 -5.20 -5.84
C ARG A 80 13.43 -5.95 -4.55
N PHE A 81 12.95 -5.23 -3.55
CA PHE A 81 12.53 -5.78 -2.26
C PHE A 81 11.25 -6.62 -2.33
N ARG A 82 10.47 -6.51 -3.37
CA ARG A 82 9.20 -7.22 -3.47
C ARG A 82 9.40 -8.71 -3.72
N ASN A 83 8.58 -9.53 -3.06
CA ASN A 83 8.61 -10.98 -3.17
C ASN A 83 7.71 -11.50 -4.29
N PHE A 84 6.78 -10.68 -4.81
CA PHE A 84 5.88 -11.05 -5.91
C PHE A 84 5.55 -9.84 -6.77
N ASP A 85 5.19 -10.09 -8.02
CA ASP A 85 4.68 -9.05 -8.91
C ASP A 85 3.22 -8.69 -8.58
N PRO A 86 2.90 -7.41 -8.40
CA PRO A 86 1.54 -6.95 -8.22
C PRO A 86 0.65 -7.38 -9.37
N THR A 87 -0.53 -7.91 -9.04
CA THR A 87 -1.45 -8.48 -10.02
C THR A 87 -2.02 -7.43 -10.97
N LYS A 88 -2.56 -7.89 -12.11
CA LYS A 88 -3.28 -7.00 -13.03
C LYS A 88 -4.45 -6.30 -12.35
N ALA A 89 -5.17 -6.99 -11.45
CA ALA A 89 -6.28 -6.43 -10.68
C ALA A 89 -5.81 -5.29 -9.77
N MET A 90 -4.69 -5.46 -9.04
CA MET A 90 -4.11 -4.41 -8.19
C MET A 90 -3.80 -3.14 -9.00
N LYS A 91 -3.12 -3.30 -10.13
CA LYS A 91 -2.76 -2.19 -11.02
C LYS A 91 -3.98 -1.52 -11.63
N ALA A 92 -4.97 -2.29 -12.06
CA ALA A 92 -6.21 -1.78 -12.65
C ALA A 92 -7.05 -1.02 -11.62
N CYS A 93 -7.18 -1.53 -10.41
CA CYS A 93 -7.92 -0.86 -9.34
C CYS A 93 -7.33 0.52 -9.02
N LEU A 94 -6.03 0.62 -8.74
CA LEU A 94 -5.38 1.91 -8.46
C LEU A 94 -5.48 2.88 -9.63
N ARG A 95 -5.25 2.37 -10.86
CA ARG A 95 -5.36 3.20 -12.07
C ARG A 95 -6.77 3.75 -12.24
N SER A 96 -7.79 2.92 -12.06
CA SER A 96 -9.19 3.31 -12.22
C SER A 96 -9.63 4.27 -11.11
N ALA A 97 -9.34 3.96 -9.84
CA ALA A 97 -9.76 4.77 -8.71
C ALA A 97 -9.17 6.18 -8.72
N ILE A 98 -7.89 6.31 -9.08
CA ILE A 98 -7.15 7.59 -9.05
C ILE A 98 -7.09 8.25 -10.44
N GLN A 99 -7.53 7.55 -11.50
CA GLN A 99 -7.46 7.98 -12.90
C GLN A 99 -6.01 8.22 -13.40
N LEU A 100 -5.10 7.36 -12.95
CA LEU A 100 -3.71 7.41 -13.37
C LEU A 100 -3.53 6.86 -14.80
N PRO A 101 -2.56 7.38 -15.58
CA PRO A 101 -2.26 6.85 -16.91
C PRO A 101 -1.78 5.40 -16.86
N TYR A 102 -0.99 5.07 -15.85
CA TYR A 102 -0.53 3.71 -15.58
C TYR A 102 -0.15 3.49 -14.12
N VAL A 103 -0.11 2.23 -13.69
CA VAL A 103 0.47 1.73 -12.43
C VAL A 103 1.21 0.44 -12.75
N ASN A 104 2.49 0.32 -12.40
CA ASN A 104 3.32 -0.84 -12.74
C ASN A 104 4.13 -1.42 -11.58
N PHE A 105 4.24 -0.68 -10.47
CA PHE A 105 5.04 -1.01 -9.29
C PHE A 105 6.54 -1.21 -9.57
N LYS A 106 7.08 -0.52 -10.56
CA LYS A 106 8.52 -0.56 -10.87
C LYS A 106 9.33 0.48 -10.10
N THR A 107 8.67 1.44 -9.47
CA THR A 107 9.31 2.51 -8.70
C THR A 107 8.59 2.70 -7.37
N ILE A 108 9.28 3.31 -6.41
CA ILE A 108 8.72 3.65 -5.09
C ILE A 108 7.47 4.55 -5.20
N GLY A 109 7.36 5.36 -6.24
CA GLY A 109 6.19 6.23 -6.47
C GLY A 109 4.86 5.46 -6.54
N ASP A 110 4.84 4.24 -7.08
CA ASP A 110 3.62 3.41 -7.08
C ASP A 110 3.23 2.92 -5.68
N TYR A 111 4.19 2.77 -4.78
CA TYR A 111 3.93 2.44 -3.38
C TYR A 111 3.41 3.64 -2.59
N VAL A 112 3.91 4.85 -2.88
CA VAL A 112 3.35 6.09 -2.32
C VAL A 112 1.90 6.26 -2.74
N ILE A 113 1.59 6.00 -4.01
CA ILE A 113 0.22 5.99 -4.54
C ILE A 113 -0.65 4.96 -3.80
N LEU A 114 -0.16 3.73 -3.62
CA LEU A 114 -0.87 2.70 -2.88
C LEU A 114 -1.12 3.10 -1.42
N MET A 115 -0.11 3.63 -0.74
CA MET A 115 -0.24 4.10 0.65
C MET A 115 -1.27 5.21 0.77
N SER A 116 -1.19 6.24 -0.07
CA SER A 116 -2.14 7.36 -0.06
C SER A 116 -3.58 6.90 -0.35
N TYR A 117 -3.75 5.97 -1.29
CA TYR A 117 -5.05 5.35 -1.57
C TYR A 117 -5.62 4.64 -0.35
N TYR A 118 -4.80 3.83 0.35
CA TYR A 118 -5.23 3.13 1.56
C TYR A 118 -5.55 4.08 2.71
N LEU A 119 -4.71 5.09 2.95
CA LEU A 119 -4.94 6.09 3.98
C LEU A 119 -6.29 6.80 3.77
N LYS A 120 -6.62 7.10 2.52
CA LYS A 120 -7.92 7.68 2.18
C LYS A 120 -9.08 6.70 2.44
N LEU A 121 -8.95 5.42 2.06
CA LEU A 121 -9.95 4.40 2.39
C LEU A 121 -10.16 4.24 3.90
N LEU A 122 -9.09 4.39 4.68
CA LEU A 122 -9.12 4.36 6.15
C LEU A 122 -9.58 5.69 6.77
N GLN A 123 -10.06 6.63 5.97
CA GLN A 123 -10.60 7.92 6.40
C GLN A 123 -9.58 8.80 7.17
N MET A 124 -8.30 8.67 6.86
CA MET A 124 -7.29 9.60 7.36
C MET A 124 -7.59 11.02 6.86
N PRO A 125 -7.38 12.06 7.68
CA PRO A 125 -7.58 13.44 7.24
C PRO A 125 -6.80 13.77 5.96
N ASN A 126 -7.47 14.39 4.98
CA ASN A 126 -6.83 14.73 3.70
C ASN A 126 -5.56 15.56 3.89
N SER A 127 -5.51 16.47 4.88
CA SER A 127 -4.33 17.27 5.19
C SER A 127 -3.10 16.42 5.55
N GLU A 128 -3.29 15.31 6.26
CA GLU A 128 -2.19 14.42 6.63
C GLU A 128 -1.70 13.61 5.42
N ILE A 129 -2.63 13.17 4.56
CA ILE A 129 -2.27 12.45 3.33
C ILE A 129 -1.54 13.38 2.37
N LEU A 130 -2.00 14.63 2.22
CA LEU A 130 -1.34 15.63 1.38
C LEU A 130 0.05 15.96 1.91
N ALA A 131 0.22 16.16 3.23
CA ALA A 131 1.53 16.39 3.83
C ALA A 131 2.51 15.23 3.58
N PHE A 132 2.05 13.98 3.63
CA PHE A 132 2.86 12.79 3.28
C PHE A 132 3.30 12.81 1.80
N ILE A 133 2.41 13.19 0.88
CA ILE A 133 2.74 13.28 -0.55
C ILE A 133 3.74 14.42 -0.80
N GLU A 134 3.54 15.59 -0.19
CA GLU A 134 4.42 16.74 -0.31
C GLU A 134 5.83 16.45 0.22
N GLU A 135 5.94 15.78 1.36
CA GLU A 135 7.23 15.34 1.90
C GLU A 135 7.96 14.41 0.94
N PHE A 136 7.25 13.45 0.34
CA PHE A 136 7.83 12.57 -0.67
C PHE A 136 8.30 13.35 -1.91
N GLU A 137 7.53 14.32 -2.40
CA GLU A 137 7.93 15.20 -3.50
C GLU A 137 9.17 16.02 -3.14
N HIS A 138 9.23 16.59 -1.94
CA HIS A 138 10.38 17.32 -1.45
C HIS A 138 11.66 16.46 -1.43
N ILE A 139 11.57 15.26 -0.87
CA ILE A 139 12.70 14.32 -0.84
C ILE A 139 13.16 13.96 -2.26
N THR A 140 12.24 13.70 -3.17
CA THR A 140 12.58 13.35 -4.56
C THR A 140 13.19 14.51 -5.34
N GLU A 141 12.77 15.74 -5.07
CA GLU A 141 13.34 16.93 -5.69
C GLU A 141 14.74 17.24 -5.12
N THR A 142 14.93 17.12 -3.81
CA THR A 142 16.27 17.20 -3.19
C THR A 142 17.21 16.20 -3.81
N TYR A 143 16.80 14.93 -3.94
CA TYR A 143 17.59 13.91 -4.61
C TYR A 143 17.94 14.28 -6.05
N ARG A 144 17.01 14.81 -6.83
CA ARG A 144 17.26 15.28 -8.21
C ARG A 144 18.29 16.40 -8.28
N SER A 145 18.31 17.28 -7.29
CA SER A 145 19.25 18.42 -7.25
C SER A 145 20.69 17.99 -6.87
N GLU A 146 20.82 16.91 -6.11
CA GLU A 146 22.10 16.44 -5.57
C GLU A 146 22.79 15.39 -6.46
N VAL A 147 22.03 14.70 -7.32
CA VAL A 147 22.51 13.56 -8.11
C VAL A 147 22.59 13.90 -9.59
N ASN A 148 23.53 13.26 -10.30
CA ASN A 148 23.62 13.42 -11.75
C ASN A 148 22.26 13.13 -12.42
N PRO A 149 21.77 14.01 -13.33
CA PRO A 149 20.47 13.87 -13.97
C PRO A 149 20.20 12.53 -14.64
N ALA A 150 21.24 11.90 -15.23
CA ALA A 150 21.11 10.58 -15.84
C ALA A 150 20.82 9.48 -14.80
N VAL A 151 21.41 9.58 -13.60
CA VAL A 151 21.16 8.65 -12.49
C VAL A 151 19.80 8.95 -11.86
N ALA A 152 19.48 10.23 -11.64
CA ALA A 152 18.20 10.63 -11.08
C ALA A 152 17.01 10.12 -11.93
N SER A 153 17.12 10.17 -13.25
CA SER A 153 16.06 9.69 -14.16
C SER A 153 15.84 8.17 -14.14
N ILE A 154 16.83 7.40 -13.72
CA ILE A 154 16.70 5.94 -13.52
C ILE A 154 15.90 5.63 -12.25
N VAL A 155 16.15 6.40 -11.19
CA VAL A 155 15.55 6.20 -9.87
C VAL A 155 14.15 6.83 -9.79
N ILE A 156 14.02 8.05 -10.30
CA ILE A 156 12.78 8.83 -10.27
C ILE A 156 12.28 9.02 -11.69
N HIS A 157 11.18 8.33 -12.02
CA HIS A 157 10.60 8.43 -13.35
C HIS A 157 10.23 9.89 -13.68
N PRO A 158 10.49 10.38 -14.91
CA PRO A 158 10.24 11.78 -15.29
C PRO A 158 8.80 12.26 -15.09
N ASP A 159 7.81 11.37 -15.17
CA ASP A 159 6.40 11.70 -15.00
C ASP A 159 5.89 11.62 -13.55
N LEU A 160 6.79 11.38 -12.58
CA LEU A 160 6.40 11.25 -11.17
C LEU A 160 5.64 12.48 -10.68
N THR A 161 6.12 13.68 -10.95
CA THR A 161 5.49 14.95 -10.54
C THR A 161 4.05 15.02 -11.06
N LYS A 162 3.82 14.74 -12.34
CA LYS A 162 2.46 14.73 -12.91
C LYS A 162 1.55 13.70 -12.24
N ARG A 163 2.08 12.53 -11.89
CA ARG A 163 1.32 11.47 -11.21
C ARG A 163 0.99 11.85 -9.77
N MET A 164 1.89 12.57 -9.08
CA MET A 164 1.63 13.10 -7.74
C MET A 164 0.58 14.21 -7.76
N GLU A 165 0.56 15.07 -8.79
CA GLU A 165 -0.52 16.05 -8.98
C GLU A 165 -1.89 15.38 -9.14
N ILE A 166 -1.98 14.31 -9.96
CA ILE A 166 -3.22 13.53 -10.11
C ILE A 166 -3.62 12.91 -8.77
N LEU A 167 -2.66 12.36 -8.02
CA LEU A 167 -2.92 11.79 -6.70
C LEU A 167 -3.43 12.83 -5.71
N LYS A 168 -2.81 14.01 -5.66
CA LYS A 168 -3.27 15.12 -4.79
C LYS A 168 -4.69 15.58 -5.13
N ASN A 169 -5.04 15.62 -6.40
CA ASN A 169 -6.40 15.96 -6.84
C ASN A 169 -7.43 14.86 -6.49
N TYR A 170 -6.99 13.61 -6.36
CA TYR A 170 -7.83 12.51 -5.89
C TYR A 170 -8.08 12.58 -4.38
N ILE A 171 -7.11 13.05 -3.57
CA ILE A 171 -7.22 13.16 -2.11
C ILE A 171 -8.19 14.28 -1.73
#